data_c8a2b3b52f2ef4263f30f1b63c73c6bc
#
_entry.id   c8a2b3b52f2ef4263f30f1b63c73c6bc
#
_cell.length_a   1.000
_cell.length_b   1.000
_cell.length_c   1.000
_cell.angle_alpha   90.00
_cell.angle_beta   90.00
_cell.angle_gamma   90.00
#
_symmetry.space_group_name_H-M   'P 1'
#
loop_
_entity.id
_entity.type
_entity.pdbx_description
1 polymer ?
#
loop_
_entity_poly.entity_id
_entity_poly.type
_entity_poly.pdbx_seq_one_letter_code
_entity_poly.pdbx_strand_id
1 'polypeptide(L)'
;MMNLAEYRHSNARLADFLPWAALVDEGIILNKDGSFQRTAKFRGPDLDSAVPAELVAVAGRLNNALRRLGSGWAVFVEAQRHSAGAYPPNTFPDVASALVDAERRAQFEEAGAHYESSYFLTFLYLPPEEGAAKAERLLYEGRDRTVGADAREVLRGFIDQTNRVLQLVEGFMPDCAWLDDQATLTYLHSTISTKRHRVRVPEIPMYIDALLADQPLTGGLEPMLGSANVRVLTIVGFPGATTPGVLDDLNRLAFSYRWSTRAIMLDKTDATKLLTKIRRQWFAKRKSIGAILKEVMTN
;
A
#
# COMPACT_ATOMS: atom_id res chain seq x y z
N MET A 1 -14.77 19.87 42.26
CA MET A 1 -13.84 19.14 41.38
C MET A 1 -14.12 19.63 39.97
N MET A 2 -13.20 20.37 39.34
CA MET A 2 -13.37 20.78 37.93
C MET A 2 -13.36 19.55 37.05
N ASN A 3 -14.40 19.38 36.21
CA ASN A 3 -14.46 18.32 35.21
C ASN A 3 -13.53 18.68 34.04
N LEU A 4 -12.35 18.09 34.00
CA LEU A 4 -11.36 18.31 32.95
C LEU A 4 -11.63 17.45 31.68
N ALA A 5 -12.76 16.79 31.58
CA ALA A 5 -13.10 15.93 30.43
C ALA A 5 -13.17 16.74 29.12
N GLU A 6 -13.65 18.00 29.18
CA GLU A 6 -13.70 18.88 28.01
C GLU A 6 -12.31 19.25 27.45
N TYR A 7 -11.27 19.25 28.29
CA TYR A 7 -9.89 19.51 27.87
C TYR A 7 -9.15 18.24 27.39
N ARG A 8 -9.75 17.06 27.52
CA ARG A 8 -9.20 15.79 27.05
C ARG A 8 -9.62 15.42 25.62
N HIS A 9 -10.61 16.07 25.07
CA HIS A 9 -11.01 15.91 23.68
C HIS A 9 -10.18 16.87 22.80
N SER A 10 -8.93 16.50 22.50
CA SER A 10 -8.27 17.08 21.34
C SER A 10 -8.97 16.55 20.08
N ASN A 11 -9.28 17.42 19.13
CA ASN A 11 -9.74 17.00 17.83
C ASN A 11 -8.73 16.00 17.26
N ALA A 12 -9.21 14.85 16.79
CA ALA A 12 -8.34 13.83 16.18
C ALA A 12 -7.57 14.43 15.00
N ARG A 13 -6.25 14.32 15.02
CA ARG A 13 -5.35 14.80 13.97
C ARG A 13 -5.09 13.69 12.98
N LEU A 14 -4.66 14.01 11.77
CA LEU A 14 -4.28 13.00 10.78
C LEU A 14 -3.27 11.99 11.36
N ALA A 15 -2.27 12.46 12.12
CA ALA A 15 -1.27 11.60 12.77
C ALA A 15 -1.88 10.50 13.66
N ASP A 16 -3.02 10.75 14.31
CA ASP A 16 -3.66 9.79 15.20
C ASP A 16 -4.21 8.57 14.44
N PHE A 17 -4.51 8.74 13.16
CA PHE A 17 -5.00 7.67 12.28
C PHE A 17 -3.90 6.94 11.52
N LEU A 18 -2.66 7.43 11.54
CA LEU A 18 -1.55 6.82 10.83
C LEU A 18 -0.97 5.67 11.65
N PRO A 19 -0.71 4.51 11.03
CA PRO A 19 -0.19 3.34 11.74
C PRO A 19 1.30 3.44 12.07
N TRP A 20 2.03 4.31 11.40
CA TRP A 20 3.50 4.34 11.43
C TRP A 20 4.05 4.94 12.71
N ALA A 21 5.02 4.26 13.33
CA ALA A 21 5.68 4.74 14.54
C ALA A 21 7.11 5.21 14.25
N ALA A 22 7.97 4.31 13.77
CA ALA A 22 9.39 4.62 13.59
C ALA A 22 10.03 3.86 12.42
N LEU A 23 11.12 4.43 11.89
CA LEU A 23 12.04 3.75 10.99
C LEU A 23 13.03 2.94 11.85
N VAL A 24 13.04 1.62 11.69
CA VAL A 24 13.81 0.71 12.56
C VAL A 24 15.00 0.04 11.87
N ASP A 25 14.97 -0.02 10.54
CA ASP A 25 16.07 -0.46 9.68
C ASP A 25 15.89 0.13 8.28
N GLU A 26 16.82 -0.09 7.35
CA GLU A 26 16.78 0.48 6.01
C GLU A 26 15.47 0.14 5.29
N GLY A 27 14.66 1.18 5.03
CA GLY A 27 13.35 1.08 4.40
C GLY A 27 12.30 0.32 5.20
N ILE A 28 12.52 0.05 6.50
CA ILE A 28 11.62 -0.73 7.34
C ILE A 28 10.97 0.13 8.41
N ILE A 29 9.65 0.14 8.40
CA ILE A 29 8.81 0.86 9.36
C ILE A 29 8.29 -0.12 10.41
N LEU A 30 8.40 0.26 11.68
CA LEU A 30 7.64 -0.32 12.76
C LEU A 30 6.34 0.47 12.93
N ASN A 31 5.21 -0.21 12.92
CA ASN A 31 3.90 0.37 13.15
C ASN A 31 3.56 0.39 14.64
N LYS A 32 2.55 1.20 15.01
CA LYS A 32 2.06 1.38 16.40
C LYS A 32 1.49 0.10 17.02
N ASP A 33 1.06 -0.85 16.18
CA ASP A 33 0.54 -2.16 16.60
C ASP A 33 1.63 -3.24 16.71
N GLY A 34 2.91 -2.87 16.57
CA GLY A 34 4.05 -3.77 16.60
C GLY A 34 4.28 -4.53 15.29
N SER A 35 3.54 -4.23 14.21
CA SER A 35 3.79 -4.82 12.90
C SER A 35 4.95 -4.12 12.18
N PHE A 36 5.67 -4.90 11.36
CA PHE A 36 6.70 -4.38 10.45
C PHE A 36 6.13 -4.17 9.06
N GLN A 37 6.58 -3.09 8.41
CA GLN A 37 6.22 -2.75 7.04
C GLN A 37 7.48 -2.47 6.22
N ARG A 38 7.54 -3.01 4.98
CA ARG A 38 8.60 -2.75 4.01
C ARG A 38 7.99 -2.65 2.61
N THR A 39 8.47 -1.71 1.82
CA THR A 39 7.90 -1.44 0.50
C THR A 39 8.96 -1.54 -0.60
N ALA A 40 8.61 -2.21 -1.69
CA ALA A 40 9.37 -2.20 -2.93
C ALA A 40 8.64 -1.40 -4.00
N LYS A 41 9.38 -0.69 -4.86
CA LYS A 41 8.89 -0.15 -6.12
C LYS A 41 9.10 -1.21 -7.19
N PHE A 42 8.11 -1.40 -8.07
CA PHE A 42 8.22 -2.39 -9.13
C PHE A 42 7.65 -1.87 -10.45
N ARG A 43 8.05 -2.53 -11.52
CA ARG A 43 7.43 -2.44 -12.83
C ARG A 43 6.99 -3.84 -13.24
N GLY A 44 5.72 -4.00 -13.59
CA GLY A 44 5.17 -5.26 -14.08
C GLY A 44 5.71 -5.62 -15.46
N PRO A 45 5.58 -6.90 -15.89
CA PRO A 45 5.83 -7.28 -17.25
C PRO A 45 4.85 -6.57 -18.19
N ASP A 46 5.25 -6.41 -19.45
CA ASP A 46 4.33 -5.94 -20.48
C ASP A 46 3.23 -6.98 -20.71
N LEU A 47 1.98 -6.57 -20.46
CA LEU A 47 0.82 -7.45 -20.61
C LEU A 47 0.10 -7.22 -21.94
N ASP A 48 0.32 -6.09 -22.61
CA ASP A 48 -0.38 -5.73 -23.85
C ASP A 48 0.03 -6.63 -25.04
N SER A 49 1.31 -7.05 -25.05
CA SER A 49 1.86 -7.97 -26.05
C SER A 49 1.89 -9.44 -25.61
N ALA A 50 1.51 -9.74 -24.36
CA ALA A 50 1.60 -11.08 -23.79
C ALA A 50 0.52 -12.03 -24.30
N VAL A 51 0.90 -13.25 -24.62
CA VAL A 51 -0.07 -14.31 -24.96
C VAL A 51 -0.71 -14.88 -23.68
N PRO A 52 -1.93 -15.45 -23.76
CA PRO A 52 -2.64 -15.98 -22.57
C PRO A 52 -1.82 -16.97 -21.73
N ALA A 53 -0.96 -17.77 -22.37
CA ALA A 53 -0.09 -18.71 -21.65
C ALA A 53 0.96 -18.01 -20.77
N GLU A 54 1.49 -16.88 -21.22
CA GLU A 54 2.44 -16.06 -20.46
C GLU A 54 1.76 -15.41 -19.25
N LEU A 55 0.54 -14.91 -19.41
CA LEU A 55 -0.25 -14.34 -18.32
C LEU A 55 -0.52 -15.38 -17.23
N VAL A 56 -0.88 -16.61 -17.64
CA VAL A 56 -1.06 -17.73 -16.69
C VAL A 56 0.25 -18.10 -16.00
N ALA A 57 1.37 -18.11 -16.73
CA ALA A 57 2.68 -18.40 -16.17
C ALA A 57 3.13 -17.33 -15.14
N VAL A 58 2.95 -16.05 -15.45
CA VAL A 58 3.25 -14.94 -14.53
C VAL A 58 2.38 -15.01 -13.28
N ALA A 59 1.07 -15.22 -13.45
CA ALA A 59 0.14 -15.39 -12.33
C ALA A 59 0.52 -16.59 -11.44
N GLY A 60 0.92 -17.70 -12.05
CA GLY A 60 1.38 -18.90 -11.35
C GLY A 60 2.67 -18.65 -10.54
N ARG A 61 3.63 -17.91 -11.10
CA ARG A 61 4.89 -17.53 -10.42
C ARG A 61 4.61 -16.59 -9.25
N LEU A 62 3.77 -15.57 -9.45
CA LEU A 62 3.36 -14.64 -8.38
C LEU A 62 2.67 -15.40 -7.24
N ASN A 63 1.70 -16.25 -7.54
CA ASN A 63 1.03 -17.07 -6.55
C ASN A 63 2.03 -17.98 -5.79
N ASN A 64 3.01 -18.58 -6.49
CA ASN A 64 4.04 -19.38 -5.84
C ASN A 64 4.96 -18.57 -4.91
N ALA A 65 5.26 -17.33 -5.24
CA ALA A 65 6.02 -16.42 -4.37
C ALA A 65 5.21 -16.08 -3.10
N LEU A 66 3.95 -15.64 -3.27
CA LEU A 66 3.11 -15.14 -2.17
C LEU A 66 2.58 -16.26 -1.25
N ARG A 67 2.35 -17.48 -1.75
CA ARG A 67 1.86 -18.58 -0.91
C ARG A 67 2.81 -19.02 0.20
N ARG A 68 4.04 -18.48 0.21
CA ARG A 68 5.04 -18.69 1.27
C ARG A 68 4.78 -17.83 2.51
N LEU A 69 3.88 -16.86 2.37
CA LEU A 69 3.41 -16.00 3.46
C LEU A 69 2.20 -16.67 4.11
N GLY A 70 2.23 -16.83 5.42
CA GLY A 70 1.16 -17.42 6.23
C GLY A 70 0.37 -16.38 7.01
N SER A 71 -0.32 -16.82 8.06
CA SER A 71 -1.06 -15.94 8.97
C SER A 71 -0.14 -14.88 9.58
N GLY A 72 -0.68 -13.69 9.80
CA GLY A 72 0.05 -12.51 10.26
C GLY A 72 0.63 -11.65 9.13
N TRP A 73 0.64 -12.13 7.89
CA TRP A 73 1.09 -11.36 6.74
C TRP A 73 -0.05 -10.68 6.00
N ALA A 74 0.23 -9.46 5.54
CA ALA A 74 -0.59 -8.78 4.54
C ALA A 74 0.31 -8.20 3.44
N VAL A 75 -0.22 -8.17 2.22
CA VAL A 75 0.46 -7.61 1.06
C VAL A 75 -0.44 -6.54 0.47
N PHE A 76 0.13 -5.37 0.21
CA PHE A 76 -0.54 -4.29 -0.49
C PHE A 76 0.12 -4.09 -1.84
N VAL A 77 -0.69 -4.05 -2.88
CA VAL A 77 -0.27 -3.67 -4.23
C VAL A 77 -0.92 -2.35 -4.55
N GLU A 78 -0.13 -1.36 -4.88
CA GLU A 78 -0.60 -0.01 -5.13
C GLU A 78 -0.13 0.50 -6.48
N ALA A 79 -1.03 1.15 -7.20
CA ALA A 79 -0.75 1.98 -8.37
C ALA A 79 -1.07 3.44 -8.01
N GLN A 80 -0.08 4.30 -8.14
CA GLN A 80 -0.23 5.76 -8.00
C GLN A 80 -0.12 6.39 -9.37
N ARG A 81 -1.26 6.89 -9.87
CA ARG A 81 -1.30 7.69 -11.10
C ARG A 81 -1.26 9.16 -10.73
N HIS A 82 -0.33 9.89 -11.29
CA HIS A 82 -0.16 11.32 -11.05
C HIS A 82 0.19 12.06 -12.33
N SER A 83 -0.06 13.36 -12.34
CA SER A 83 0.34 14.21 -13.43
C SER A 83 1.85 14.12 -13.64
N ALA A 84 2.25 13.86 -14.85
CA ALA A 84 3.66 13.93 -15.25
C ALA A 84 4.16 15.37 -15.09
N GLY A 85 5.45 15.49 -14.79
CA GLY A 85 6.11 16.79 -14.73
C GLY A 85 6.12 17.52 -16.08
N ALA A 86 6.61 18.75 -16.09
CA ALA A 86 6.90 19.46 -17.33
C ALA A 86 7.90 18.67 -18.19
N TYR A 87 7.87 18.91 -19.48
CA TYR A 87 8.84 18.32 -20.39
C TYR A 87 10.27 18.63 -19.90
N PRO A 88 11.16 17.63 -19.78
CA PRO A 88 12.48 17.85 -19.21
C PRO A 88 13.32 18.81 -20.09
N PRO A 89 14.07 19.76 -19.50
CA PRO A 89 14.98 20.59 -20.25
C PRO A 89 16.16 19.74 -20.72
N ASN A 90 16.39 19.71 -22.01
CA ASN A 90 17.50 19.01 -22.64
C ASN A 90 18.35 19.96 -23.46
N THR A 91 19.64 19.66 -23.62
CA THR A 91 20.58 20.35 -24.51
C THR A 91 21.20 19.35 -25.45
N PHE A 92 21.23 19.66 -26.74
CA PHE A 92 21.75 18.77 -27.77
C PHE A 92 22.92 19.42 -28.48
N PRO A 93 23.99 18.67 -28.78
CA PRO A 93 25.16 19.19 -29.45
C PRO A 93 24.92 19.45 -30.95
N ASP A 94 23.92 18.82 -31.55
CA ASP A 94 23.60 18.94 -32.96
C ASP A 94 22.20 19.52 -33.20
N VAL A 95 22.07 20.22 -34.32
CA VAL A 95 20.81 20.93 -34.70
C VAL A 95 19.68 19.97 -35.01
N ALA A 96 19.98 18.78 -35.56
CA ALA A 96 18.92 17.82 -35.94
C ALA A 96 18.26 17.20 -34.67
N SER A 97 19.07 16.81 -33.69
CA SER A 97 18.57 16.33 -32.38
C SER A 97 17.80 17.42 -31.64
N ALA A 98 18.28 18.67 -31.67
CA ALA A 98 17.57 19.79 -31.07
C ALA A 98 16.18 20.05 -31.75
N LEU A 99 16.11 19.93 -33.07
CA LEU A 99 14.85 20.08 -33.81
C LEU A 99 13.86 18.96 -33.46
N VAL A 100 14.31 17.71 -33.40
CA VAL A 100 13.50 16.56 -32.99
C VAL A 100 12.97 16.73 -31.56
N ASP A 101 13.83 17.20 -30.64
CA ASP A 101 13.41 17.46 -29.26
C ASP A 101 12.40 18.61 -29.16
N ALA A 102 12.60 19.67 -29.94
CA ALA A 102 11.65 20.79 -30.00
C ALA A 102 10.26 20.35 -30.51
N GLU A 103 10.21 19.48 -31.52
CA GLU A 103 8.98 18.92 -32.05
C GLU A 103 8.28 18.01 -31.02
N ARG A 104 9.04 17.15 -30.33
CA ARG A 104 8.52 16.32 -29.24
C ARG A 104 7.97 17.15 -28.09
N ARG A 105 8.65 18.23 -27.74
CA ARG A 105 8.19 19.19 -26.72
C ARG A 105 6.89 19.84 -27.14
N ALA A 106 6.78 20.32 -28.37
CA ALA A 106 5.56 20.93 -28.89
C ALA A 106 4.37 19.93 -28.83
N GLN A 107 4.58 18.70 -29.27
CA GLN A 107 3.58 17.63 -29.19
C GLN A 107 3.18 17.31 -27.74
N PHE A 108 4.15 17.27 -26.81
CA PHE A 108 3.90 17.04 -25.39
C PHE A 108 3.05 18.15 -24.78
N GLU A 109 3.38 19.42 -25.09
CA GLU A 109 2.66 20.59 -24.58
C GLU A 109 1.27 20.73 -25.20
N GLU A 110 1.09 20.38 -26.49
CA GLU A 110 -0.18 20.41 -27.21
C GLU A 110 -1.15 19.32 -26.72
N ALA A 111 -0.65 18.13 -26.43
CA ALA A 111 -1.48 17.01 -25.98
C ALA A 111 -2.12 17.22 -24.60
N GLY A 112 -1.72 18.25 -23.86
CA GLY A 112 -2.31 18.63 -22.57
C GLY A 112 -1.76 17.84 -21.38
N ALA A 113 -2.61 17.47 -20.45
CA ALA A 113 -2.18 16.82 -19.21
C ALA A 113 -1.71 15.37 -19.44
N HIS A 114 -0.46 15.11 -19.11
CA HIS A 114 0.12 13.78 -19.11
C HIS A 114 0.12 13.16 -17.72
N TYR A 115 -0.03 11.84 -17.67
CA TYR A 115 -0.05 11.10 -16.42
C TYR A 115 0.93 9.94 -16.49
N GLU A 116 1.62 9.72 -15.38
CA GLU A 116 2.48 8.56 -15.18
C GLU A 116 2.04 7.75 -13.97
N SER A 117 2.31 6.46 -14.00
CA SER A 117 1.96 5.54 -12.93
C SER A 117 3.21 4.96 -12.28
N SER A 118 3.23 4.93 -10.96
CA SER A 118 4.24 4.24 -10.16
C SER A 118 3.58 3.11 -9.40
N TYR A 119 4.24 1.97 -9.31
CA TYR A 119 3.71 0.77 -8.68
C TYR A 119 4.54 0.40 -7.46
N PHE A 120 3.84 0.05 -6.37
CA PHE A 120 4.45 -0.29 -5.09
C PHE A 120 3.90 -1.60 -4.57
N LEU A 121 4.79 -2.41 -3.99
CA LEU A 121 4.47 -3.67 -3.35
C LEU A 121 4.92 -3.56 -1.89
N THR A 122 3.96 -3.54 -0.97
CA THR A 122 4.23 -3.40 0.46
C THR A 122 3.92 -4.70 1.18
N PHE A 123 4.88 -5.18 1.93
CA PHE A 123 4.73 -6.31 2.85
C PHE A 123 4.53 -5.78 4.26
N LEU A 124 3.52 -6.32 4.93
CA LEU A 124 3.24 -6.04 6.33
C LEU A 124 3.20 -7.36 7.08
N TYR A 125 3.87 -7.42 8.21
CA TYR A 125 3.86 -8.58 9.08
C TYR A 125 3.54 -8.17 10.51
N LEU A 126 2.46 -8.72 11.05
CA LEU A 126 2.11 -8.64 12.47
C LEU A 126 2.57 -9.94 13.14
N PRO A 127 3.64 -9.88 13.94
CA PRO A 127 4.09 -11.06 14.68
C PRO A 127 3.03 -11.48 15.71
N PRO A 128 3.04 -12.75 16.18
CA PRO A 128 2.20 -13.17 17.29
C PRO A 128 2.34 -12.24 18.51
N GLU A 129 1.34 -12.20 19.41
CA GLU A 129 1.27 -11.22 20.52
C GLU A 129 2.57 -11.09 21.32
N GLU A 130 3.25 -12.21 21.62
CA GLU A 130 4.56 -12.18 22.28
C GLU A 130 5.64 -11.47 21.46
N GLY A 131 5.60 -11.63 20.13
CA GLY A 131 6.51 -10.97 19.19
C GLY A 131 6.19 -9.50 18.99
N ALA A 132 4.92 -9.11 18.98
CA ALA A 132 4.48 -7.72 18.85
C ALA A 132 4.92 -6.89 20.07
N ALA A 133 4.70 -7.40 21.28
CA ALA A 133 5.17 -6.76 22.52
C ALA A 133 6.70 -6.61 22.56
N LYS A 134 7.44 -7.56 21.97
CA LYS A 134 8.90 -7.47 21.83
C LYS A 134 9.30 -6.41 20.79
N ALA A 135 8.57 -6.29 19.69
CA ALA A 135 8.83 -5.30 18.66
C ALA A 135 8.59 -3.86 19.17
N GLU A 136 7.57 -3.64 20.00
CA GLU A 136 7.32 -2.34 20.63
C GLU A 136 8.49 -1.84 21.47
N ARG A 137 9.25 -2.74 22.09
CA ARG A 137 10.44 -2.37 22.87
C ARG A 137 11.53 -1.71 22.04
N LEU A 138 11.58 -1.93 20.72
CA LEU A 138 12.47 -1.19 19.82
C LEU A 138 12.24 0.32 19.84
N LEU A 139 11.03 0.77 20.19
CA LEU A 139 10.69 2.19 20.28
C LEU A 139 11.22 2.85 21.57
N TYR A 140 11.25 2.11 22.67
CA TYR A 140 11.48 2.69 24.01
C TYR A 140 12.91 2.50 24.52
N GLU A 141 13.62 1.46 24.11
CA GLU A 141 14.89 1.06 24.75
C GLU A 141 16.14 1.47 23.97
N GLY A 142 16.00 2.15 22.85
CA GLY A 142 17.15 2.61 22.07
C GLY A 142 18.08 1.47 21.69
N ARG A 143 19.38 1.77 21.54
CA ARG A 143 20.41 0.80 21.13
C ARG A 143 20.97 -0.07 22.27
N ASP A 144 20.27 -0.24 23.39
CA ASP A 144 20.77 -1.03 24.49
C ASP A 144 20.77 -2.53 24.18
N ARG A 145 21.93 -3.14 24.29
CA ARG A 145 22.30 -4.44 23.68
C ARG A 145 21.63 -5.69 24.25
N THR A 146 21.02 -5.62 25.43
CA THR A 146 20.63 -6.83 26.18
C THR A 146 19.15 -7.20 26.07
N VAL A 147 18.25 -6.25 25.88
CA VAL A 147 16.79 -6.48 25.80
C VAL A 147 16.30 -6.58 24.35
N GLY A 148 17.07 -6.07 23.42
CA GLY A 148 16.73 -6.03 21.99
C GLY A 148 17.02 -7.32 21.20
N ALA A 149 17.52 -8.39 21.81
CA ALA A 149 17.90 -9.61 21.07
C ALA A 149 16.69 -10.27 20.38
N ASP A 150 15.62 -10.47 21.12
CA ASP A 150 14.39 -11.11 20.63
C ASP A 150 13.67 -10.25 19.55
N ALA A 151 13.61 -8.93 19.75
CA ALA A 151 13.00 -8.02 18.79
C ALA A 151 13.80 -7.95 17.48
N ARG A 152 15.13 -7.99 17.59
CA ARG A 152 16.02 -8.07 16.42
C ARG A 152 15.91 -9.40 15.68
N GLU A 153 15.63 -10.48 16.38
CA GLU A 153 15.40 -11.78 15.73
C GLU A 153 14.12 -11.78 14.91
N VAL A 154 13.02 -11.22 15.45
CA VAL A 154 11.77 -11.06 14.72
C VAL A 154 11.97 -10.16 13.48
N LEU A 155 12.68 -9.04 13.63
CA LEU A 155 13.03 -8.14 12.53
C LEU A 155 13.87 -8.85 11.46
N ARG A 156 14.90 -9.61 11.84
CA ARG A 156 15.70 -10.39 10.88
C ARG A 156 14.86 -11.42 10.15
N GLY A 157 13.98 -12.14 10.84
CA GLY A 157 13.05 -13.08 10.23
C GLY A 157 12.14 -12.41 9.19
N PHE A 158 11.66 -11.20 9.49
CA PHE A 158 10.89 -10.36 8.56
C PHE A 158 11.71 -9.98 7.33
N ILE A 159 12.95 -9.50 7.52
CA ILE A 159 13.87 -9.13 6.44
C ILE A 159 14.15 -10.33 5.53
N ASP A 160 14.52 -11.47 6.13
CA ASP A 160 14.85 -12.67 5.38
C ASP A 160 13.67 -13.18 4.55
N GLN A 161 12.48 -13.19 5.14
CA GLN A 161 11.27 -13.66 4.46
C GLN A 161 10.89 -12.72 3.31
N THR A 162 10.91 -11.40 3.53
CA THR A 162 10.59 -10.43 2.47
C THR A 162 11.62 -10.48 1.34
N ASN A 163 12.91 -10.60 1.64
CA ASN A 163 13.95 -10.75 0.64
C ASN A 163 13.76 -12.00 -0.22
N ARG A 164 13.43 -13.15 0.40
CA ARG A 164 13.15 -14.39 -0.34
C ARG A 164 11.96 -14.24 -1.29
N VAL A 165 10.91 -13.55 -0.86
CA VAL A 165 9.73 -13.32 -1.71
C VAL A 165 10.09 -12.37 -2.84
N LEU A 166 10.79 -11.25 -2.57
CA LEU A 166 11.18 -10.30 -3.59
C LEU A 166 12.07 -10.93 -4.66
N GLN A 167 13.08 -11.72 -4.28
CA GLN A 167 13.95 -12.46 -5.22
C GLN A 167 13.15 -13.35 -6.18
N LEU A 168 12.06 -13.97 -5.71
CA LEU A 168 11.19 -14.75 -6.58
C LEU A 168 10.39 -13.88 -7.55
N VAL A 169 9.99 -12.68 -7.09
CA VAL A 169 9.26 -11.69 -7.90
C VAL A 169 10.18 -11.07 -8.96
N GLU A 170 11.41 -10.72 -8.60
CA GLU A 170 12.45 -10.22 -9.52
C GLU A 170 12.68 -11.14 -10.71
N GLY A 171 12.50 -12.44 -10.54
CA GLY A 171 12.67 -13.42 -11.60
C GLY A 171 11.69 -13.28 -12.79
N PHE A 172 10.65 -12.47 -12.68
CA PHE A 172 9.67 -12.22 -13.75
C PHE A 172 9.18 -10.77 -13.83
N MET A 173 9.64 -9.89 -12.96
CA MET A 173 9.40 -8.45 -13.03
C MET A 173 10.63 -7.76 -13.67
N PRO A 174 10.44 -6.88 -14.67
CA PRO A 174 11.54 -6.16 -15.32
C PRO A 174 12.33 -5.27 -14.37
N ASP A 175 11.66 -4.72 -13.36
CA ASP A 175 12.26 -3.85 -12.35
C ASP A 175 11.52 -4.05 -11.02
N CYS A 176 12.28 -4.34 -9.96
CA CYS A 176 11.73 -4.53 -8.62
C CYS A 176 12.84 -4.29 -7.59
N ALA A 177 12.71 -3.25 -6.76
CA ALA A 177 13.72 -2.90 -5.77
C ALA A 177 13.10 -2.38 -4.49
N TRP A 178 13.74 -2.68 -3.35
CA TRP A 178 13.38 -2.09 -2.07
C TRP A 178 13.55 -0.59 -2.10
N LEU A 179 12.66 0.13 -1.44
CA LEU A 179 12.84 1.54 -1.15
C LEU A 179 13.85 1.70 -0.02
N ASP A 180 14.78 2.64 -0.18
CA ASP A 180 15.63 3.13 0.91
C ASP A 180 14.81 3.97 1.91
N ASP A 181 15.44 4.48 2.95
CA ASP A 181 14.79 5.28 3.99
C ASP A 181 14.10 6.52 3.41
N GLN A 182 14.79 7.27 2.55
CA GLN A 182 14.25 8.49 1.97
C GLN A 182 13.09 8.20 1.02
N ALA A 183 13.22 7.20 0.17
CA ALA A 183 12.18 6.78 -0.75
C ALA A 183 10.97 6.22 0.00
N THR A 184 11.18 5.48 1.09
CA THR A 184 10.12 4.96 1.96
C THR A 184 9.32 6.10 2.60
N LEU A 185 9.99 7.08 3.22
CA LEU A 185 9.29 8.23 3.81
C LEU A 185 8.57 9.06 2.75
N THR A 186 9.19 9.25 1.58
CA THR A 186 8.58 9.95 0.44
C THR A 186 7.34 9.22 -0.07
N TYR A 187 7.41 7.89 -0.20
CA TYR A 187 6.27 7.06 -0.57
C TYR A 187 5.14 7.18 0.47
N LEU A 188 5.43 6.99 1.75
CA LEU A 188 4.43 7.11 2.81
C LEU A 188 3.78 8.49 2.83
N HIS A 189 4.56 9.57 2.72
CA HIS A 189 4.05 10.92 2.62
C HIS A 189 3.09 11.08 1.41
N SER A 190 3.46 10.55 0.25
CA SER A 190 2.61 10.61 -0.96
C SER A 190 1.25 9.92 -0.78
N THR A 191 1.12 9.03 0.21
CA THR A 191 -0.13 8.31 0.49
C THR A 191 -1.14 9.13 1.30
N ILE A 192 -0.69 10.16 1.98
CA ILE A 192 -1.47 10.95 2.94
C ILE A 192 -1.43 12.46 2.68
N SER A 193 -0.75 12.90 1.63
CA SER A 193 -0.61 14.31 1.27
C SER A 193 -0.91 14.52 -0.21
N THR A 194 -1.47 15.68 -0.53
CA THR A 194 -1.62 16.15 -1.92
C THR A 194 -0.33 16.74 -2.48
N LYS A 195 0.64 17.02 -1.60
CA LYS A 195 1.94 17.56 -1.98
C LYS A 195 2.88 16.43 -2.39
N ARG A 196 3.67 16.67 -3.41
CA ARG A 196 4.68 15.72 -3.90
C ARG A 196 6.07 16.33 -3.79
N HIS A 197 6.82 15.87 -2.83
CA HIS A 197 8.22 16.26 -2.62
C HIS A 197 8.98 15.13 -1.93
N ARG A 198 10.28 15.16 -2.02
CA ARG A 198 11.15 14.22 -1.30
C ARG A 198 11.17 14.57 0.17
N VAL A 199 10.90 13.58 1.02
CA VAL A 199 11.00 13.70 2.47
C VAL A 199 12.41 13.32 2.88
N ARG A 200 13.09 14.19 3.63
CA ARG A 200 14.41 13.89 4.18
C ARG A 200 14.29 12.98 5.38
N VAL A 201 15.23 12.06 5.51
CA VAL A 201 15.37 11.25 6.72
C VAL A 201 15.82 12.17 7.86
N PRO A 202 15.12 12.20 9.00
CA PRO A 202 15.51 13.03 10.13
C PRO A 202 16.81 12.50 10.76
N GLU A 203 17.71 13.40 11.12
CA GLU A 203 18.97 13.06 11.81
C GLU A 203 18.74 12.51 13.21
N ILE A 204 17.68 12.98 13.86
CA ILE A 204 17.25 12.52 15.20
C ILE A 204 16.01 11.63 15.03
N PRO A 205 15.98 10.44 15.62
CA PRO A 205 14.82 9.59 15.59
C PRO A 205 13.56 10.31 16.07
N MET A 206 12.49 10.28 15.27
CA MET A 206 11.22 10.89 15.60
C MET A 206 10.06 10.02 15.10
N TYR A 207 8.88 10.25 15.64
CA TYR A 207 7.67 9.55 15.21
C TYR A 207 7.29 9.94 13.78
N ILE A 208 7.15 8.93 12.93
CA ILE A 208 6.91 9.12 11.48
C ILE A 208 5.53 9.69 11.22
N ASP A 209 4.53 9.31 11.99
CA ASP A 209 3.16 9.83 11.87
C ASP A 209 3.11 11.35 12.03
N ALA A 210 3.85 11.89 13.02
CA ALA A 210 3.96 13.33 13.24
C ALA A 210 4.81 14.03 12.16
N LEU A 211 5.87 13.35 11.67
CA LEU A 211 6.74 13.88 10.60
C LEU A 211 5.99 14.04 9.28
N LEU A 212 5.16 13.07 8.92
CA LEU A 212 4.54 12.98 7.61
C LEU A 212 3.19 13.68 7.52
N ALA A 213 2.48 13.92 8.63
CA ALA A 213 1.16 14.55 8.67
C ALA A 213 1.27 16.08 8.48
N ASP A 214 1.45 16.53 7.24
CA ASP A 214 1.68 17.92 6.87
C ASP A 214 0.41 18.70 6.49
N GLN A 215 -0.75 18.03 6.43
CA GLN A 215 -2.03 18.60 6.06
C GLN A 215 -3.14 18.13 7.02
N PRO A 216 -4.12 19.00 7.34
CA PRO A 216 -5.25 18.60 8.15
C PRO A 216 -6.18 17.65 7.39
N LEU A 217 -6.67 16.62 8.07
CA LEU A 217 -7.78 15.79 7.62
C LEU A 217 -9.05 16.26 8.30
N THR A 218 -10.02 16.72 7.49
CA THR A 218 -11.34 17.15 7.98
C THR A 218 -12.37 16.10 7.59
N GLY A 219 -13.04 15.51 8.58
CA GLY A 219 -14.11 14.57 8.37
C GLY A 219 -15.42 15.27 7.98
N GLY A 220 -16.42 14.50 7.53
CA GLY A 220 -17.74 15.01 7.15
C GLY A 220 -18.33 14.21 5.98
N LEU A 221 -19.42 14.74 5.40
CA LEU A 221 -20.01 14.17 4.19
C LEU A 221 -19.05 14.23 3.00
N GLU A 222 -18.21 15.27 2.97
CA GLU A 222 -17.14 15.45 2.01
C GLU A 222 -15.82 15.55 2.75
N PRO A 223 -15.12 14.44 2.98
CA PRO A 223 -13.84 14.46 3.67
C PRO A 223 -12.80 15.23 2.84
N MET A 224 -12.02 16.06 3.51
CA MET A 224 -10.99 16.88 2.89
C MET A 224 -9.61 16.60 3.49
N LEU A 225 -8.61 16.58 2.63
CA LEU A 225 -7.20 16.57 2.99
C LEU A 225 -6.56 17.89 2.52
N GLY A 226 -6.24 18.75 3.47
CA GLY A 226 -5.89 20.14 3.14
C GLY A 226 -7.05 20.85 2.45
N SER A 227 -6.85 21.29 1.21
CA SER A 227 -7.88 21.92 0.36
C SER A 227 -8.53 20.96 -0.65
N ALA A 228 -8.12 19.68 -0.69
CA ALA A 228 -8.60 18.72 -1.66
C ALA A 228 -9.68 17.79 -1.08
N ASN A 229 -10.76 17.58 -1.84
CA ASN A 229 -11.76 16.57 -1.51
C ASN A 229 -11.21 15.17 -1.73
N VAL A 230 -11.41 14.28 -0.76
CA VAL A 230 -11.02 12.88 -0.85
C VAL A 230 -12.25 12.04 -1.17
N ARG A 231 -12.23 11.36 -2.32
CA ARG A 231 -13.26 10.41 -2.70
C ARG A 231 -12.68 9.00 -2.73
N VAL A 232 -13.35 8.08 -2.06
CA VAL A 232 -12.95 6.67 -2.01
C VAL A 232 -14.01 5.85 -2.72
N LEU A 233 -13.58 5.13 -3.76
CA LEU A 233 -14.40 4.16 -4.46
C LEU A 233 -13.95 2.76 -4.07
N THR A 234 -14.90 1.87 -3.82
CA THR A 234 -14.60 0.48 -3.48
C THR A 234 -15.37 -0.47 -4.38
N ILE A 235 -14.77 -1.64 -4.64
CA ILE A 235 -15.49 -2.74 -5.29
C ILE A 235 -16.32 -3.43 -4.22
N VAL A 236 -17.65 -3.34 -4.33
CA VAL A 236 -18.57 -3.90 -3.34
C VAL A 236 -18.66 -5.43 -3.43
N GLY A 237 -18.40 -5.98 -4.63
CA GLY A 237 -18.38 -7.43 -4.86
C GLY A 237 -17.58 -7.77 -6.11
N PHE A 238 -16.93 -8.92 -6.09
CA PHE A 238 -16.21 -9.41 -7.27
C PHE A 238 -17.18 -10.12 -8.22
N PRO A 239 -17.01 -9.95 -9.55
CA PRO A 239 -17.78 -10.71 -10.54
C PRO A 239 -17.45 -12.20 -10.44
N GLY A 240 -18.32 -13.06 -10.93
CA GLY A 240 -18.15 -14.51 -10.93
C GLY A 240 -16.99 -14.98 -11.80
N ALA A 241 -16.57 -14.18 -12.78
CA ALA A 241 -15.39 -14.38 -13.62
C ALA A 241 -14.70 -13.04 -13.85
N THR A 242 -13.38 -13.06 -13.93
CA THR A 242 -12.53 -11.92 -14.28
C THR A 242 -11.62 -12.28 -15.43
N THR A 243 -11.27 -11.31 -16.25
CA THR A 243 -10.28 -11.44 -17.30
C THR A 243 -9.02 -10.68 -16.92
N PRO A 244 -7.82 -11.13 -17.30
CA PRO A 244 -6.60 -10.35 -17.15
C PRO A 244 -6.76 -8.99 -17.85
N GLY A 245 -6.20 -7.93 -17.25
CA GLY A 245 -6.25 -6.59 -17.85
C GLY A 245 -7.55 -5.81 -17.58
N VAL A 246 -8.55 -6.34 -16.87
CA VAL A 246 -9.81 -5.64 -16.59
C VAL A 246 -9.64 -4.26 -15.91
N LEU A 247 -8.52 -4.05 -15.22
CA LEU A 247 -8.19 -2.77 -14.56
C LEU A 247 -7.30 -1.86 -15.44
N ASP A 248 -6.88 -2.29 -16.62
CA ASP A 248 -5.99 -1.50 -17.49
C ASP A 248 -6.68 -0.24 -18.01
N ASP A 249 -8.01 -0.24 -18.11
CA ASP A 249 -8.79 0.95 -18.44
C ASP A 249 -8.57 2.10 -17.44
N LEU A 250 -8.16 1.82 -16.20
CA LEU A 250 -7.79 2.85 -15.24
C LEU A 250 -6.58 3.67 -15.72
N ASN A 251 -5.68 3.09 -16.49
CA ASN A 251 -4.52 3.78 -17.06
C ASN A 251 -4.89 4.82 -18.12
N ARG A 252 -6.11 4.77 -18.65
CA ARG A 252 -6.62 5.72 -19.66
C ARG A 252 -7.32 6.93 -19.04
N LEU A 253 -7.55 6.91 -17.72
CA LEU A 253 -8.22 8.02 -17.04
C LEU A 253 -7.36 9.28 -17.03
N ALA A 254 -7.97 10.42 -17.36
CA ALA A 254 -7.32 11.72 -17.42
C ALA A 254 -7.34 12.46 -16.08
N PHE A 255 -7.08 11.75 -14.98
CA PHE A 255 -6.94 12.33 -13.64
C PHE A 255 -6.03 11.49 -12.74
N SER A 256 -5.52 12.10 -11.69
CA SER A 256 -4.69 11.44 -10.68
C SER A 256 -5.56 10.58 -9.77
N TYR A 257 -5.10 9.34 -9.50
CA TYR A 257 -5.74 8.43 -8.56
C TYR A 257 -4.72 7.52 -7.86
N ARG A 258 -5.17 6.87 -6.81
CA ARG A 258 -4.49 5.74 -6.19
C ARG A 258 -5.40 4.53 -6.22
N TRP A 259 -4.88 3.43 -6.74
CA TRP A 259 -5.52 2.12 -6.64
C TRP A 259 -4.74 1.29 -5.64
N SER A 260 -5.40 0.77 -4.62
CA SER A 260 -4.76 -0.09 -3.62
C SER A 260 -5.54 -1.39 -3.46
N THR A 261 -4.83 -2.49 -3.57
CA THR A 261 -5.34 -3.83 -3.29
C THR A 261 -4.65 -4.38 -2.06
N ARG A 262 -5.41 -4.87 -1.09
CA ARG A 262 -4.89 -5.53 0.10
C ARG A 262 -5.23 -7.01 0.08
N ALA A 263 -4.23 -7.86 0.21
CA ALA A 263 -4.38 -9.30 0.39
C ALA A 263 -3.90 -9.68 1.80
N ILE A 264 -4.77 -10.31 2.59
CA ILE A 264 -4.44 -10.85 3.92
C ILE A 264 -4.13 -12.34 3.72
N MET A 265 -2.93 -12.74 4.11
CA MET A 265 -2.49 -14.12 3.99
C MET A 265 -2.99 -14.94 5.17
N LEU A 266 -3.43 -16.16 4.89
CA LEU A 266 -3.96 -17.06 5.91
C LEU A 266 -3.35 -18.45 5.72
N ASP A 267 -2.98 -19.05 6.83
CA ASP A 267 -2.66 -20.47 6.87
C ASP A 267 -3.88 -21.32 6.56
N LYS A 268 -3.65 -22.55 6.11
CA LYS A 268 -4.73 -23.49 5.78
C LYS A 268 -5.75 -23.65 6.93
N THR A 269 -5.27 -23.69 8.16
CA THR A 269 -6.11 -23.84 9.35
C THR A 269 -7.01 -22.62 9.55
N ASP A 270 -6.44 -21.42 9.50
CA ASP A 270 -7.18 -20.16 9.70
C ASP A 270 -8.11 -19.87 8.52
N ALA A 271 -7.67 -20.15 7.29
CA ALA A 271 -8.50 -20.08 6.10
C ALA A 271 -9.73 -20.99 6.22
N THR A 272 -9.54 -22.25 6.68
CA THR A 272 -10.65 -23.21 6.85
C THR A 272 -11.63 -22.74 7.94
N LYS A 273 -11.13 -22.22 9.07
CA LYS A 273 -11.97 -21.66 10.13
C LYS A 273 -12.77 -20.47 9.63
N LEU A 274 -12.12 -19.53 8.93
CA LEU A 274 -12.77 -18.33 8.38
C LEU A 274 -13.84 -18.69 7.34
N LEU A 275 -13.51 -19.56 6.39
CA LEU A 275 -14.47 -20.01 5.37
C LEU A 275 -15.68 -20.73 6.00
N THR A 276 -15.45 -21.56 7.03
CA THR A 276 -16.51 -22.23 7.76
C THR A 276 -17.42 -21.21 8.48
N LYS A 277 -16.83 -20.19 9.10
CA LYS A 277 -17.58 -19.08 9.75
C LYS A 277 -18.43 -18.33 8.74
N ILE A 278 -17.84 -17.90 7.62
CA ILE A 278 -18.55 -17.18 6.55
C ILE A 278 -19.67 -18.03 5.98
N ARG A 279 -19.42 -19.32 5.70
CA ARG A 279 -20.44 -20.26 5.23
C ARG A 279 -21.62 -20.36 6.19
N ARG A 280 -21.36 -20.49 7.51
CA ARG A 280 -22.43 -20.54 8.53
C ARG A 280 -23.24 -19.24 8.55
N GLN A 281 -22.59 -18.08 8.46
CA GLN A 281 -23.28 -16.78 8.41
C GLN A 281 -24.16 -16.66 7.15
N TRP A 282 -23.68 -17.13 6.00
CA TRP A 282 -24.43 -17.15 4.75
C TRP A 282 -25.68 -18.04 4.85
N PHE A 283 -25.53 -19.24 5.39
CA PHE A 283 -26.70 -20.14 5.61
C PHE A 283 -27.70 -19.57 6.60
N ALA A 284 -27.27 -18.90 7.65
CA ALA A 284 -28.17 -18.25 8.60
C ALA A 284 -29.00 -17.15 7.92
N LYS A 285 -28.33 -16.27 7.11
CA LYS A 285 -29.03 -15.22 6.34
C LYS A 285 -30.01 -15.80 5.32
N ARG A 286 -29.63 -16.87 4.62
CA ARG A 286 -30.51 -17.53 3.65
C ARG A 286 -31.75 -18.13 4.28
N LYS A 287 -31.64 -18.74 5.47
CA LYS A 287 -32.77 -19.24 6.23
C LYS A 287 -33.74 -18.12 6.67
N SER A 288 -33.18 -16.98 7.09
CA SER A 288 -33.98 -15.81 7.46
C SER A 288 -34.74 -15.23 6.27
N ILE A 289 -34.15 -15.12 5.11
CA ILE A 289 -34.81 -14.65 3.88
C ILE A 289 -35.91 -15.65 3.45
N GLY A 290 -35.66 -16.96 3.52
CA GLY A 290 -36.62 -17.98 3.23
C GLY A 290 -37.82 -17.96 4.18
N ALA A 291 -37.63 -17.66 5.45
CA ALA A 291 -38.70 -17.48 6.43
C ALA A 291 -39.56 -16.24 6.13
N ILE A 292 -38.93 -15.10 5.81
CA ILE A 292 -39.61 -13.86 5.43
C ILE A 292 -40.42 -14.03 4.14
N LEU A 293 -39.84 -14.68 3.11
CA LEU A 293 -40.56 -14.96 1.87
C LEU A 293 -41.78 -15.89 2.11
N LYS A 294 -41.66 -16.88 2.99
CA LYS A 294 -42.75 -17.78 3.32
C LYS A 294 -43.86 -17.03 4.06
N GLU A 295 -43.55 -16.10 4.92
CA GLU A 295 -44.48 -15.26 5.66
C GLU A 295 -45.23 -14.29 4.74
N VAL A 296 -44.51 -13.69 3.76
CA VAL A 296 -45.10 -12.79 2.74
C VAL A 296 -45.98 -13.53 1.74
N MET A 297 -45.74 -14.82 1.47
CA MET A 297 -46.51 -15.62 0.53
C MET A 297 -47.70 -16.32 1.21
N THR A 298 -47.80 -16.30 2.55
CA THR A 298 -48.88 -16.97 3.31
C THR A 298 -49.94 -15.97 3.83
N ASN A 299 -49.70 -14.67 3.69
CA ASN A 299 -50.62 -13.58 3.90
C ASN A 299 -51.09 -13.00 2.56
#